data_c2027f2574da108caaabccf52ead63ec
#
_entry.id   c2027f2574da108caaabccf52ead63ec
#
_cell.length_a   1.000
_cell.length_b   1.000
_cell.length_c   1.000
_cell.angle_alpha   90.00
_cell.angle_beta   90.00
_cell.angle_gamma   90.00
#
_symmetry.space_group_name_H-M   'P 1'
#
loop_
_entity.id
_entity.type
_entity.pdbx_description
1 polymer ?
#
loop_
_entity_poly.entity_id
_entity_poly.type
_entity_poly.pdbx_seq_one_letter_code
_entity_poly.pdbx_strand_id
1 'polypeptide(L)'
;MIDRLSAVLNFDSEALDLRERRQKVLANNIANADTPNFKARDFEFSRALAQATGAANGPAKNLKGGGKGLVLSTTSSQHMTARSGIHGGPNMLYRVPDQPSLDGNTVSMDQERSRFTDNAVRYQAALTLLNSRIRGLKTAMQPE
;
A
#
# COMPACT_ATOMS: atom_id res chain seq x y z
N MET A 1 -2.54 -22.61 16.91
CA MET A 1 -2.08 -21.34 17.55
C MET A 1 -1.02 -20.63 16.72
N ILE A 2 -0.06 -21.32 16.15
CA ILE A 2 1.03 -20.75 15.32
C ILE A 2 0.47 -19.98 14.12
N ASP A 3 -0.57 -20.50 13.43
CA ASP A 3 -1.18 -19.84 12.27
C ASP A 3 -1.81 -18.47 12.59
N ARG A 4 -2.38 -18.32 13.78
CA ARG A 4 -2.94 -17.02 14.19
C ARG A 4 -1.85 -15.99 14.48
N LEU A 5 -0.74 -16.45 15.03
CA LEU A 5 0.41 -15.59 15.31
C LEU A 5 1.07 -15.13 14.01
N SER A 6 1.30 -16.05 13.09
CA SER A 6 1.85 -15.71 11.76
C SER A 6 0.93 -14.77 11.00
N ALA A 7 -0.39 -14.94 11.07
CA ALA A 7 -1.35 -14.06 10.43
C ALA A 7 -1.29 -12.62 10.98
N VAL A 8 -1.15 -12.46 12.30
CA VAL A 8 -1.02 -11.13 12.92
C VAL A 8 0.29 -10.45 12.54
N LEU A 9 1.41 -11.19 12.57
CA LEU A 9 2.72 -10.64 12.17
C LEU A 9 2.75 -10.29 10.68
N ASN A 10 2.14 -11.10 9.83
CA ASN A 10 2.00 -10.83 8.41
C ASN A 10 1.18 -9.57 8.15
N PHE A 11 0.07 -9.39 8.89
CA PHE A 11 -0.73 -8.17 8.79
C PHE A 11 0.07 -6.91 9.12
N ASP A 12 0.83 -6.92 10.22
CA ASP A 12 1.65 -5.78 10.62
C ASP A 12 2.79 -5.52 9.62
N SER A 13 3.39 -6.58 9.06
CA SER A 13 4.43 -6.49 8.04
C SER A 13 3.90 -5.86 6.74
N GLU A 14 2.75 -6.32 6.26
CA GLU A 14 2.11 -5.76 5.06
C GLU A 14 1.69 -4.30 5.27
N ALA A 15 1.20 -3.98 6.46
CA ALA A 15 0.85 -2.60 6.79
C ALA A 15 2.09 -1.68 6.78
N LEU A 16 3.24 -2.14 7.27
CA LEU A 16 4.50 -1.40 7.21
C LEU A 16 5.01 -1.22 5.79
N ASP A 17 5.02 -2.28 4.96
CA ASP A 17 5.43 -2.20 3.56
C ASP A 17 4.56 -1.19 2.78
N LEU A 18 3.25 -1.23 2.98
CA LEU A 18 2.34 -0.28 2.33
C LEU A 18 2.57 1.16 2.80
N ARG A 19 2.90 1.39 4.08
CA ARG A 19 3.23 2.74 4.57
C ARG A 19 4.54 3.24 4.00
N GLU A 20 5.55 2.37 3.87
CA GLU A 20 6.82 2.70 3.22
C GLU A 20 6.59 3.07 1.76
N ARG A 21 5.82 2.27 1.03
CA ARG A 21 5.45 2.56 -0.37
C ARG A 21 4.73 3.90 -0.48
N ARG A 22 3.79 4.18 0.42
CA ARG A 22 3.09 5.47 0.43
C ARG A 22 4.04 6.63 0.70
N GLN A 23 4.99 6.45 1.60
CA GLN A 23 6.03 7.44 1.87
C GLN A 23 6.83 7.81 0.61
N LYS A 24 7.23 6.80 -0.17
CA LYS A 24 7.93 6.99 -1.46
C LYS A 24 7.07 7.75 -2.47
N VAL A 25 5.78 7.45 -2.54
CA VAL A 25 4.85 8.13 -3.44
C VAL A 25 4.69 9.60 -3.05
N LEU A 26 4.46 9.88 -1.77
CA LEU A 26 4.33 11.25 -1.27
C LEU A 26 5.63 12.04 -1.44
N ALA A 27 6.80 11.42 -1.20
CA ALA A 27 8.09 12.04 -1.46
C ALA A 27 8.28 12.38 -2.95
N ASN A 28 7.85 11.49 -3.85
CA ASN A 28 7.89 11.75 -5.28
C ASN A 28 6.98 12.92 -5.69
N ASN A 29 5.76 13.00 -5.13
CA ASN A 29 4.88 14.13 -5.36
C ASN A 29 5.51 15.45 -4.89
N ILE A 30 6.10 15.47 -3.68
CA ILE A 30 6.79 16.66 -3.14
C ILE A 30 7.96 17.07 -4.03
N ALA A 31 8.78 16.11 -4.47
CA ALA A 31 9.92 16.40 -5.34
C ALA A 31 9.53 16.99 -6.70
N ASN A 32 8.31 16.74 -7.16
CA ASN A 32 7.77 17.22 -8.42
C ASN A 32 6.75 18.36 -8.25
N ALA A 33 6.72 19.02 -7.09
CA ALA A 33 5.76 20.09 -6.83
C ALA A 33 5.92 21.29 -7.79
N ASP A 34 7.14 21.54 -8.24
CA ASP A 34 7.46 22.63 -9.17
C ASP A 34 7.61 22.14 -10.63
N THR A 35 7.28 20.87 -10.91
CA THR A 35 7.38 20.32 -12.26
C THR A 35 6.09 20.59 -13.03
N PRO A 36 6.12 21.35 -14.14
CA PRO A 36 4.93 21.63 -14.94
C PRO A 36 4.25 20.35 -15.44
N ASN A 37 2.92 20.34 -15.48
CA ASN A 37 2.07 19.23 -15.92
C ASN A 37 2.21 17.93 -15.11
N PHE A 38 2.89 17.93 -13.99
CA PHE A 38 3.00 16.73 -13.13
C PHE A 38 1.64 16.37 -12.52
N LYS A 39 1.32 15.09 -12.53
CA LYS A 39 0.08 14.58 -11.95
C LYS A 39 0.39 13.77 -10.70
N ALA A 40 0.01 14.31 -9.53
CA ALA A 40 0.18 13.65 -8.25
C ALA A 40 -0.54 12.30 -8.23
N ARG A 41 0.09 11.31 -7.61
CA ARG A 41 -0.47 9.98 -7.43
C ARG A 41 -0.58 9.66 -5.95
N ASP A 42 -1.54 8.84 -5.61
CA ASP A 42 -1.68 8.24 -4.28
C ASP A 42 -2.46 6.92 -4.43
N PHE A 43 -2.59 6.16 -3.37
CA PHE A 43 -3.44 4.99 -3.33
C PHE A 43 -4.25 4.95 -2.03
N GLU A 44 -5.39 4.31 -2.08
CA GLU A 44 -6.23 4.12 -0.91
C GLU A 44 -5.63 3.04 -0.02
N PHE A 45 -5.11 3.44 1.14
CA PHE A 45 -4.39 2.56 2.06
C PHE A 45 -5.25 1.40 2.56
N SER A 46 -6.50 1.66 2.97
CA SER A 46 -7.40 0.65 3.49
C SER A 46 -7.67 -0.46 2.47
N ARG A 47 -7.90 -0.07 1.22
CA ARG A 47 -8.15 -1.01 0.12
C ARG A 47 -6.89 -1.81 -0.22
N ALA A 48 -5.74 -1.14 -0.28
CA ALA A 48 -4.47 -1.80 -0.54
C ALA A 48 -4.13 -2.84 0.55
N LEU A 49 -4.35 -2.48 1.82
CA LEU A 49 -4.14 -3.38 2.95
C LEU A 49 -5.10 -4.59 2.92
N ALA A 50 -6.38 -4.36 2.62
CA ALA A 50 -7.36 -5.44 2.48
C ALA A 50 -7.00 -6.41 1.35
N GLN A 51 -6.44 -5.91 0.25
CA GLN A 51 -5.94 -6.74 -0.85
C GLN A 51 -4.70 -7.54 -0.45
N ALA A 52 -3.73 -6.90 0.20
CA ALA A 52 -2.48 -7.53 0.62
C ALA A 52 -2.70 -8.63 1.68
N THR A 53 -3.61 -8.39 2.62
CA THR A 53 -3.93 -9.36 3.69
C THR A 53 -4.93 -10.45 3.28
N GLY A 54 -5.40 -10.43 2.03
CA GLY A 54 -6.42 -11.37 1.55
C GLY A 54 -7.83 -11.12 2.13
N ALA A 55 -8.00 -10.10 2.96
CA ALA A 55 -9.31 -9.74 3.52
C ALA A 55 -10.33 -9.32 2.44
N ALA A 56 -9.84 -8.93 1.27
CA ALA A 56 -10.68 -8.66 0.10
C ALA A 56 -11.31 -9.94 -0.51
N ASN A 57 -10.83 -11.12 -0.13
CA ASN A 57 -11.33 -12.43 -0.57
C ASN A 57 -12.35 -13.06 0.39
N GLY A 58 -12.78 -12.33 1.45
CA GLY A 58 -13.97 -12.72 2.21
C GLY A 58 -15.17 -12.91 1.28
N PRO A 59 -16.27 -13.60 1.68
CA PRO A 59 -17.43 -13.82 0.84
C PRO A 59 -18.13 -12.48 0.54
N ALA A 60 -17.41 -11.59 -0.13
CA ALA A 60 -17.96 -10.37 -0.68
C ALA A 60 -18.87 -10.79 -1.82
N LYS A 61 -20.18 -10.79 -1.53
CA LYS A 61 -21.25 -10.77 -2.51
C LYS A 61 -20.79 -9.98 -3.73
N ASN A 62 -20.66 -10.68 -4.87
CA ASN A 62 -20.69 -10.18 -6.24
C ASN A 62 -20.78 -8.65 -6.42
N LEU A 63 -19.77 -7.90 -6.06
CA LEU A 63 -19.54 -6.60 -6.65
C LEU A 63 -18.97 -6.88 -8.06
N LYS A 64 -19.88 -6.99 -9.03
CA LYS A 64 -19.58 -6.91 -10.45
C LYS A 64 -18.80 -5.61 -10.69
N GLY A 65 -17.49 -5.69 -10.69
CA GLY A 65 -16.62 -4.53 -10.91
C GLY A 65 -15.15 -4.75 -10.60
N GLY A 66 -14.80 -5.81 -9.90
CA GLY A 66 -13.40 -6.23 -9.74
C GLY A 66 -13.00 -7.00 -10.99
N GLY A 67 -12.35 -6.34 -11.94
CA GLY A 67 -11.87 -6.97 -13.15
C GLY A 67 -11.05 -8.21 -12.78
N LYS A 68 -11.58 -9.40 -13.07
CA LYS A 68 -10.74 -10.53 -13.43
C LYS A 68 -9.91 -10.01 -14.59
N GLY A 69 -8.66 -9.63 -14.32
CA GLY A 69 -7.74 -9.27 -15.38
C GLY A 69 -7.88 -10.35 -16.44
N LEU A 70 -8.12 -9.95 -17.67
CA LEU A 70 -8.18 -10.87 -18.80
C LEU A 70 -6.90 -11.72 -18.73
N VAL A 71 -7.06 -13.00 -18.42
CA VAL A 71 -5.95 -13.93 -18.47
C VAL A 71 -5.56 -14.03 -19.93
N LEU A 72 -4.42 -13.45 -20.28
CA LEU A 72 -3.87 -13.57 -21.61
C LEU A 72 -3.64 -15.05 -21.91
N SER A 73 -4.34 -15.56 -22.92
CA SER A 73 -4.10 -16.90 -23.42
C SER A 73 -2.73 -16.91 -24.09
N THR A 74 -1.83 -17.74 -23.59
CA THR A 74 -0.54 -17.95 -24.23
C THR A 74 -0.70 -18.96 -25.36
N THR A 75 -0.15 -18.66 -26.53
CA THR A 75 -0.17 -19.55 -27.69
C THR A 75 0.85 -20.71 -27.57
N SER A 76 1.74 -20.66 -26.57
CA SER A 76 2.71 -21.72 -26.26
C SER A 76 2.90 -21.82 -24.74
N SER A 77 3.01 -23.05 -24.24
CA SER A 77 3.28 -23.33 -22.82
C SER A 77 4.63 -22.81 -22.33
N GLN A 78 5.56 -22.50 -23.24
CA GLN A 78 6.87 -21.93 -22.94
C GLN A 78 6.87 -20.40 -22.89
N HIS A 79 5.79 -19.75 -23.29
CA HIS A 79 5.68 -18.30 -23.15
C HIS A 79 5.54 -17.94 -21.66
N MET A 80 6.32 -16.97 -21.24
CA MET A 80 6.17 -16.39 -19.89
C MET A 80 4.78 -15.79 -19.79
N THR A 81 3.92 -16.42 -18.99
CA THR A 81 2.68 -15.78 -18.58
C THR A 81 3.04 -14.52 -17.79
N ALA A 82 2.49 -13.37 -18.19
CA ALA A 82 2.52 -12.21 -17.32
C ALA A 82 1.86 -12.65 -16.00
N ARG A 83 2.65 -13.04 -15.04
CA ARG A 83 2.17 -13.16 -13.66
C ARG A 83 1.69 -11.75 -13.31
N SER A 84 0.39 -11.55 -13.36
CA SER A 84 -0.25 -10.53 -12.54
C SER A 84 0.12 -10.90 -11.10
N GLY A 85 1.34 -10.47 -10.74
CA GLY A 85 1.96 -10.93 -9.51
C GLY A 85 1.11 -10.44 -8.36
N ILE A 86 0.91 -11.32 -7.43
CA ILE A 86 0.55 -11.06 -6.03
C ILE A 86 1.46 -9.96 -5.41
N HIS A 87 2.50 -9.56 -6.11
CA HIS A 87 3.38 -8.43 -5.83
C HIS A 87 3.13 -7.20 -6.72
N GLY A 88 2.01 -7.13 -7.43
CA GLY A 88 1.56 -5.88 -8.02
C GLY A 88 1.38 -4.87 -6.90
N GLY A 89 2.15 -3.78 -6.91
CA GLY A 89 2.01 -2.72 -5.93
C GLY A 89 0.56 -2.21 -5.86
N PRO A 90 0.22 -1.43 -4.85
CA PRO A 90 -1.13 -0.90 -4.71
C PRO A 90 -1.54 -0.14 -5.97
N ASN A 91 -2.81 -0.24 -6.34
CA ASN A 91 -3.33 0.46 -7.51
C ASN A 91 -3.20 1.97 -7.32
N MET A 92 -2.32 2.58 -8.11
CA MET A 92 -2.03 4.01 -8.05
C MET A 92 -3.11 4.78 -8.78
N LEU A 93 -3.71 5.74 -8.11
CA LEU A 93 -4.73 6.62 -8.64
C LEU A 93 -4.18 8.03 -8.80
N TYR A 94 -4.58 8.72 -9.86
CA TYR A 94 -4.29 10.14 -10.01
C TYR A 94 -5.17 10.95 -9.06
N ARG A 95 -4.57 11.97 -8.46
CA ARG A 95 -5.29 12.85 -7.55
C ARG A 95 -5.95 13.99 -8.32
N VAL A 96 -7.18 14.28 -7.95
CA VAL A 96 -7.88 15.48 -8.41
C VAL A 96 -7.38 16.64 -7.55
N PRO A 97 -6.90 17.75 -8.15
CA PRO A 97 -6.46 18.92 -7.39
C PRO A 97 -7.67 19.65 -6.79
N ASP A 98 -7.50 20.20 -5.58
CA ASP A 98 -8.54 21.02 -4.95
C ASP A 98 -8.66 22.39 -5.67
N GLN A 99 -7.54 22.89 -6.18
CA GLN A 99 -7.51 24.09 -6.99
C GLN A 99 -6.71 23.82 -8.28
N PRO A 100 -7.25 24.17 -9.45
CA PRO A 100 -6.53 24.06 -10.71
C PRO A 100 -5.31 25.00 -10.72
N SER A 101 -4.15 24.48 -11.08
CA SER A 101 -2.95 25.28 -11.31
C SER A 101 -2.80 25.63 -12.80
N LEU A 102 -2.30 26.82 -13.11
CA LEU A 102 -2.08 27.28 -14.48
C LEU A 102 -1.03 26.45 -15.22
N ASP A 103 -0.08 25.88 -14.51
CA ASP A 103 0.96 24.98 -15.05
C ASP A 103 0.49 23.52 -15.20
N GLY A 104 -0.77 23.23 -14.88
CA GLY A 104 -1.35 21.89 -14.98
C GLY A 104 -0.84 20.90 -13.92
N ASN A 105 -0.03 21.33 -12.94
CA ASN A 105 0.41 20.51 -11.83
C ASN A 105 -0.75 20.27 -10.84
N THR A 106 -0.87 19.05 -10.32
CA THR A 106 -1.92 18.68 -9.35
C THR A 106 -1.39 18.49 -7.93
N VAL A 107 -0.12 18.86 -7.68
CA VAL A 107 0.50 18.78 -6.36
C VAL A 107 0.17 20.02 -5.54
N SER A 108 -0.38 19.85 -4.34
CA SER A 108 -0.46 20.87 -3.31
C SER A 108 0.62 20.60 -2.26
N MET A 109 1.66 21.42 -2.24
CA MET A 109 2.84 21.21 -1.37
C MET A 109 2.46 21.08 0.10
N ASP A 110 1.56 21.92 0.60
CA ASP A 110 1.17 21.93 2.01
C ASP A 110 0.40 20.65 2.37
N GLN A 111 -0.47 20.20 1.49
CA GLN A 111 -1.19 18.93 1.68
C GLN A 111 -0.26 17.73 1.60
N GLU A 112 0.69 17.70 0.66
CA GLU A 112 1.65 16.60 0.54
C GLU A 112 2.55 16.51 1.77
N ARG A 113 3.04 17.63 2.28
CA ARG A 113 3.84 17.68 3.53
C ARG A 113 3.04 17.19 4.73
N SER A 114 1.80 17.63 4.86
CA SER A 114 0.90 17.17 5.93
C SER A 114 0.69 15.65 5.87
N ARG A 115 0.37 15.12 4.69
CA ARG A 115 0.16 13.68 4.48
C ARG A 115 1.44 12.88 4.67
N PHE A 116 2.57 13.41 4.24
CA PHE A 116 3.89 12.81 4.45
C PHE A 116 4.20 12.66 5.94
N THR A 117 3.98 13.72 6.71
CA THR A 117 4.19 13.74 8.16
C THR A 117 3.22 12.77 8.87
N ASP A 118 1.93 12.80 8.53
CA ASP A 118 0.94 11.87 9.10
C ASP A 118 1.32 10.40 8.81
N ASN A 119 1.72 10.11 7.57
CA ASN A 119 2.15 8.77 7.21
C ASN A 119 3.42 8.35 7.95
N ALA A 120 4.38 9.26 8.16
CA ALA A 120 5.62 8.99 8.90
C ALA A 120 5.33 8.68 10.37
N VAL A 121 4.46 9.45 11.03
CA VAL A 121 4.03 9.19 12.41
C VAL A 121 3.34 7.83 12.54
N ARG A 122 2.44 7.51 11.61
CA ARG A 122 1.76 6.20 11.60
C ARG A 122 2.71 5.04 11.29
N TYR A 123 3.72 5.26 10.46
CA TYR A 123 4.77 4.27 10.21
C TYR A 123 5.56 3.99 11.48
N GLN A 124 6.00 5.03 12.18
CA GLN A 124 6.74 4.91 13.43
C GLN A 124 5.91 4.19 14.51
N ALA A 125 4.63 4.52 14.64
CA ALA A 125 3.72 3.86 15.57
C ALA A 125 3.56 2.36 15.24
N ALA A 126 3.37 2.01 13.96
CA ALA A 126 3.26 0.62 13.52
C ALA A 126 4.56 -0.17 13.79
N LEU A 127 5.72 0.44 13.55
CA LEU A 127 7.02 -0.16 13.82
C LEU A 127 7.21 -0.43 15.34
N THR A 128 6.83 0.54 16.18
CA THR A 128 6.89 0.40 17.64
C THR A 128 5.97 -0.72 18.13
N LEU A 129 4.76 -0.81 17.56
CA LEU A 129 3.80 -1.86 17.90
C LEU A 129 4.33 -3.25 17.51
N LEU A 130 4.87 -3.41 16.29
CA LEU A 130 5.46 -4.66 15.84
C LEU A 130 6.63 -5.09 16.74
N ASN A 131 7.54 -4.16 17.05
CA ASN A 131 8.65 -4.44 17.94
C ASN A 131 8.18 -4.85 19.36
N SER A 132 7.14 -4.21 19.88
CA SER A 132 6.56 -4.56 21.19
C SER A 132 5.98 -5.98 21.17
N ARG A 133 5.26 -6.35 20.11
CA ARG A 133 4.72 -7.71 19.94
C ARG A 133 5.83 -8.76 19.86
N ILE A 134 6.87 -8.51 19.07
CA ILE A 134 8.02 -9.42 18.96
C ILE A 134 8.73 -9.60 20.31
N ARG A 135 8.93 -8.50 21.04
CA ARG A 135 9.53 -8.58 22.41
C ARG A 135 8.66 -9.37 23.36
N GLY A 136 7.36 -9.13 23.38
CA GLY A 136 6.40 -9.88 24.20
C GLY A 136 6.44 -11.38 23.91
N LEU A 137 6.49 -11.77 22.62
CA LEU A 137 6.63 -13.17 22.24
C LEU A 137 7.96 -13.77 22.69
N LYS A 138 9.06 -13.03 22.51
CA LYS A 138 10.38 -13.47 22.96
C LYS A 138 10.40 -13.69 24.49
N THR A 139 9.81 -12.78 25.27
CA THR A 139 9.72 -12.94 26.72
C THR A 139 8.87 -14.14 27.10
N ALA A 140 7.74 -14.37 26.43
CA ALA A 140 6.89 -15.52 26.69
C ALA A 140 7.53 -16.89 26.33
N MET A 141 8.57 -16.89 25.51
CA MET A 141 9.31 -18.08 25.09
C MET A 141 10.58 -18.32 25.94
N GLN A 142 10.96 -17.40 26.81
CA GLN A 142 12.09 -17.61 27.72
C GLN A 142 11.64 -18.49 28.87
N PRO A 143 12.28 -19.64 29.12
CA PRO A 143 12.05 -20.41 30.34
C PRO A 143 12.52 -19.58 31.54
N GLU A 144 11.82 -19.71 32.67
CA GLU A 144 12.22 -19.17 33.96
C GLU A 144 13.55 -19.76 34.44
#